data_bb46a92f8d3afb5a9dd37de740634983
#
_entry.id   bb46a92f8d3afb5a9dd37de740634983
#
_cell.length_a   1.000
_cell.length_b   1.000
_cell.length_c   1.000
_cell.angle_alpha   90.00
_cell.angle_beta   90.00
_cell.angle_gamma   90.00
#
_symmetry.space_group_name_H-M   'P 1'
#
loop_
_entity.id
_entity.type
_entity.pdbx_description
1 polymer ?
#
loop_
_entity_poly.entity_id
_entity_poly.type
_entity_poly.pdbx_seq_one_letter_code
_entity_poly.pdbx_strand_id
1 'polypeptide(L)'
;MQYINSNKLNEIKLNKDNFYVLIDFDRTITQGGSVSSWNILNYSTLLGPDFRKKRKEIHKPKPNGDDKIKIEYYEDKFKKYLKIQEDFNLNDIIIDDVVREIPLVFRDSAKEFFLKMYELKIPVIIISCSIKNILEKVLRVHNCYYDNIEIYSNYYDYSEQRNHIYNITPYSKNNISFSKKTNKLIENRKYIVLLGDRVEDIKMVSKDKLENTISFGFLDEDKGIEKNLEKYNSNFDVVLTNDSSFEDVIKLLKI
;
A
#
# COMPACT_ATOMS: atom_id res chain seq x y z
N MET A 1 11.12 14.81 9.74
CA MET A 1 11.42 16.08 9.03
C MET A 1 10.55 16.15 7.78
N GLN A 2 10.13 17.34 7.36
CA GLN A 2 9.20 17.55 6.25
C GLN A 2 9.85 18.44 5.19
N TYR A 3 9.76 18.02 3.93
CA TYR A 3 10.18 18.83 2.77
C TYR A 3 8.94 19.12 1.91
N ILE A 4 8.58 20.38 1.77
CA ILE A 4 7.42 20.83 0.99
C ILE A 4 7.94 21.39 -0.32
N ASN A 5 7.65 20.69 -1.42
CA ASN A 5 8.24 20.95 -2.74
C ASN A 5 7.26 21.62 -3.71
N SER A 6 6.01 21.84 -3.31
CA SER A 6 5.02 22.46 -4.17
C SER A 6 4.08 23.37 -3.38
N ASN A 7 3.46 24.33 -4.07
CA ASN A 7 2.49 25.24 -3.50
C ASN A 7 1.08 24.63 -3.36
N LYS A 8 0.87 23.40 -3.83
CA LYS A 8 -0.46 22.75 -3.88
C LYS A 8 -1.15 22.70 -2.52
N LEU A 9 -0.40 22.50 -1.42
CA LEU A 9 -0.96 22.55 -0.06
C LEU A 9 -1.65 23.89 0.28
N ASN A 10 -1.23 24.98 -0.35
CA ASN A 10 -1.81 26.30 -0.14
C ASN A 10 -2.89 26.63 -1.18
N GLU A 11 -2.77 26.09 -2.39
CA GLU A 11 -3.65 26.36 -3.54
C GLU A 11 -4.90 25.47 -3.52
N ILE A 12 -4.73 24.18 -3.18
CA ILE A 12 -5.82 23.20 -3.12
C ILE A 12 -6.49 23.29 -1.75
N LYS A 13 -7.76 23.73 -1.74
CA LYS A 13 -8.57 23.75 -0.53
C LYS A 13 -9.40 22.48 -0.43
N LEU A 14 -8.93 21.57 0.43
CA LEU A 14 -9.63 20.31 0.69
C LEU A 14 -10.80 20.53 1.66
N ASN A 15 -11.86 19.78 1.45
CA ASN A 15 -12.94 19.59 2.40
C ASN A 15 -13.49 18.15 2.27
N LYS A 16 -14.30 17.70 3.21
CA LYS A 16 -14.78 16.32 3.29
C LYS A 16 -15.47 15.79 2.03
N ASP A 17 -15.97 16.68 1.16
CA ASP A 17 -16.80 16.30 0.01
C ASP A 17 -16.03 16.33 -1.32
N ASN A 18 -14.82 16.93 -1.36
CA ASN A 18 -14.15 17.20 -2.63
C ASN A 18 -12.87 16.40 -2.89
N PHE A 19 -12.45 15.52 -1.96
CA PHE A 19 -11.26 14.68 -2.18
C PHE A 19 -11.46 13.23 -1.73
N TYR A 20 -10.59 12.37 -2.19
CA TYR A 20 -10.42 10.99 -1.73
C TYR A 20 -8.94 10.67 -1.56
N VAL A 21 -8.66 9.59 -0.84
CA VAL A 21 -7.29 9.15 -0.55
C VAL A 21 -6.93 7.94 -1.41
N LEU A 22 -5.77 8.00 -2.07
CA LEU A 22 -5.07 6.85 -2.64
C LEU A 22 -3.85 6.56 -1.77
N ILE A 23 -3.70 5.34 -1.29
CA ILE A 23 -2.64 5.02 -0.34
C ILE A 23 -2.04 3.63 -0.61
N ASP A 24 -0.71 3.54 -0.59
CA ASP A 24 0.00 2.27 -0.53
C ASP A 24 -0.05 1.68 0.89
N PHE A 25 0.27 0.40 1.05
CA PHE A 25 0.16 -0.28 2.33
C PHE A 25 1.52 -0.44 3.04
N ASP A 26 2.42 -1.23 2.45
CA ASP A 26 3.71 -1.56 3.08
C ASP A 26 4.63 -0.34 3.14
N ARG A 27 5.13 0.00 4.35
CA ARG A 27 6.02 1.14 4.60
C ARG A 27 5.35 2.53 4.38
N THR A 28 4.06 2.52 4.10
CA THR A 28 3.21 3.72 4.02
C THR A 28 2.24 3.72 5.20
N ILE A 29 1.31 2.76 5.28
CA ILE A 29 0.47 2.53 6.47
C ILE A 29 1.32 1.87 7.56
N THR A 30 2.12 0.86 7.20
CA THR A 30 3.09 0.26 8.11
C THR A 30 4.36 1.10 8.20
N GLN A 31 5.05 1.00 9.34
CA GLN A 31 6.31 1.70 9.61
C GLN A 31 7.46 1.19 8.73
N GLY A 32 8.42 2.06 8.40
CA GLY A 32 9.70 1.66 7.86
C GLY A 32 10.41 0.67 8.77
N GLY A 33 11.09 -0.33 8.21
CA GLY A 33 11.73 -1.39 9.00
C GLY A 33 10.79 -2.47 9.54
N SER A 34 9.46 -2.28 9.50
CA SER A 34 8.48 -3.33 9.80
C SER A 34 8.55 -4.47 8.78
N VAL A 35 8.16 -5.67 9.21
CA VAL A 35 7.91 -6.79 8.28
C VAL A 35 6.83 -6.35 7.28
N SER A 36 7.06 -6.56 5.99
CA SER A 36 6.04 -6.26 4.99
C SER A 36 4.91 -7.30 5.02
N SER A 37 3.72 -6.88 4.66
CA SER A 37 2.56 -7.77 4.51
C SER A 37 2.82 -8.92 3.53
N TRP A 38 3.68 -8.71 2.54
CA TRP A 38 4.15 -9.74 1.62
C TRP A 38 5.02 -10.81 2.29
N ASN A 39 5.79 -10.43 3.32
CA ASN A 39 6.75 -11.31 3.98
C ASN A 39 6.23 -11.92 5.29
N ILE A 40 5.09 -11.52 5.79
CA ILE A 40 4.54 -11.97 7.07
C ILE A 40 4.54 -13.51 7.19
N LEU A 41 4.18 -14.22 6.10
CA LEU A 41 4.18 -15.67 6.04
C LEU A 41 5.55 -16.32 6.26
N ASN A 42 6.65 -15.59 5.96
CA ASN A 42 8.01 -16.13 6.15
C ASN A 42 8.44 -16.15 7.61
N TYR A 43 7.85 -15.31 8.44
CA TYR A 43 8.25 -15.15 9.84
C TYR A 43 7.36 -15.98 10.78
N SER A 44 6.20 -16.44 10.30
CA SER A 44 5.31 -17.28 11.10
C SER A 44 5.94 -18.61 11.49
N THR A 45 5.80 -18.98 12.74
CA THR A 45 6.21 -20.30 13.25
C THR A 45 5.21 -21.38 12.85
N LEU A 46 3.96 -21.02 12.58
CA LEU A 46 2.85 -21.93 12.22
C LEU A 46 3.09 -22.64 10.89
N LEU A 47 3.80 -22.02 9.96
CA LEU A 47 4.03 -22.57 8.62
C LEU A 47 5.26 -23.49 8.53
N GLY A 48 6.07 -23.54 9.58
CA GLY A 48 7.22 -24.43 9.68
C GLY A 48 8.42 -24.08 8.78
N PRO A 49 9.52 -24.83 8.91
CA PRO A 49 10.78 -24.53 8.21
C PRO A 49 10.72 -24.81 6.70
N ASP A 50 9.95 -25.82 6.28
CA ASP A 50 9.84 -26.20 4.87
C ASP A 50 9.15 -25.15 4.02
N PHE A 51 8.12 -24.50 4.55
CA PHE A 51 7.49 -23.35 3.91
C PHE A 51 8.51 -22.23 3.66
N ARG A 52 9.27 -21.87 4.70
CA ARG A 52 10.30 -20.83 4.61
C ARG A 52 11.40 -21.19 3.61
N LYS A 53 11.81 -22.48 3.58
CA LYS A 53 12.80 -22.96 2.60
C LYS A 53 12.31 -22.81 1.18
N LYS A 54 11.10 -23.30 0.86
CA LYS A 54 10.50 -23.15 -0.47
C LYS A 54 10.34 -21.69 -0.90
N ARG A 55 9.94 -20.81 0.03
CA ARG A 55 9.84 -19.37 -0.27
C ARG A 55 11.19 -18.72 -0.57
N LYS A 56 12.28 -19.15 0.09
CA LYS A 56 13.64 -18.67 -0.21
C LYS A 56 14.11 -19.09 -1.61
N GLU A 57 13.75 -20.29 -2.07
CA GLU A 57 14.12 -20.81 -3.39
C GLU A 57 13.56 -19.97 -4.55
N ILE A 58 12.43 -19.26 -4.33
CA ILE A 58 11.85 -18.34 -5.31
C ILE A 58 12.60 -17.00 -5.37
N HIS A 59 13.37 -16.68 -4.35
CA HIS A 59 14.00 -15.37 -4.23
C HIS A 59 15.18 -15.23 -5.20
N LYS A 60 14.89 -14.66 -6.37
CA LYS A 60 15.90 -14.27 -7.36
C LYS A 60 16.18 -12.77 -7.26
N PRO A 61 17.39 -12.31 -7.59
CA PRO A 61 17.65 -10.88 -7.73
C PRO A 61 16.71 -10.24 -8.73
N LYS A 62 16.22 -9.04 -8.41
CA LYS A 62 15.39 -8.27 -9.32
C LYS A 62 16.21 -7.91 -10.57
N PRO A 63 15.69 -8.15 -11.80
CA PRO A 63 16.41 -7.85 -13.02
C PRO A 63 16.56 -6.33 -13.22
N ASN A 64 17.65 -5.96 -13.86
CA ASN A 64 17.77 -4.63 -14.46
C ASN A 64 16.93 -4.60 -15.75
N GLY A 65 16.42 -3.43 -16.11
CA GLY A 65 15.64 -3.27 -17.33
C GLY A 65 14.49 -2.28 -17.16
N ASP A 66 13.64 -2.23 -18.18
CA ASP A 66 12.45 -1.40 -18.21
C ASP A 66 11.33 -1.93 -17.28
N ASP A 67 10.22 -1.21 -17.22
CA ASP A 67 9.11 -1.60 -16.35
C ASP A 67 8.46 -2.93 -16.79
N LYS A 68 8.47 -3.27 -18.08
CA LYS A 68 7.89 -4.52 -18.60
C LYS A 68 8.64 -5.74 -18.04
N ILE A 69 9.98 -5.74 -18.12
CA ILE A 69 10.82 -6.82 -17.56
C ILE A 69 10.60 -6.96 -16.04
N LYS A 70 10.48 -5.84 -15.34
CA LYS A 70 10.22 -5.84 -13.91
C LYS A 70 8.82 -6.37 -13.57
N ILE A 71 7.80 -6.01 -14.35
CA ILE A 71 6.44 -6.53 -14.18
C ILE A 71 6.42 -8.05 -14.36
N GLU A 72 6.98 -8.57 -15.45
CA GLU A 72 7.06 -10.00 -15.72
C GLU A 72 7.77 -10.78 -14.60
N TYR A 73 8.85 -10.21 -14.05
CA TYR A 73 9.54 -10.78 -12.89
C TYR A 73 8.63 -10.89 -11.65
N TYR A 74 7.87 -9.84 -11.33
CA TYR A 74 6.98 -9.86 -10.16
C TYR A 74 5.78 -10.79 -10.37
N GLU A 75 5.24 -10.87 -11.59
CA GLU A 75 4.15 -11.79 -11.92
C GLU A 75 4.59 -13.26 -11.80
N ASP A 76 5.76 -13.62 -12.32
CA ASP A 76 6.33 -14.98 -12.17
C ASP A 76 6.56 -15.31 -10.69
N LYS A 77 7.14 -14.36 -9.94
CA LYS A 77 7.37 -14.52 -8.52
C LYS A 77 6.06 -14.71 -7.74
N PHE A 78 5.03 -13.95 -8.08
CA PHE A 78 3.72 -14.05 -7.45
C PHE A 78 3.07 -15.41 -7.72
N LYS A 79 3.07 -15.88 -8.97
CA LYS A 79 2.57 -17.23 -9.33
C LYS A 79 3.25 -18.34 -8.52
N LYS A 80 4.57 -18.25 -8.36
CA LYS A 80 5.31 -19.22 -7.55
C LYS A 80 4.94 -19.15 -6.07
N TYR A 81 4.70 -17.97 -5.53
CA TYR A 81 4.24 -17.83 -4.15
C TYR A 81 2.85 -18.41 -3.94
N LEU A 82 1.92 -18.20 -4.87
CA LEU A 82 0.60 -18.81 -4.81
C LEU A 82 0.69 -20.34 -4.80
N LYS A 83 1.55 -20.89 -5.68
CA LYS A 83 1.75 -22.35 -5.73
C LYS A 83 2.25 -22.91 -4.38
N ILE A 84 3.16 -22.22 -3.70
CA ILE A 84 3.59 -22.63 -2.35
C ILE A 84 2.41 -22.56 -1.36
N GLN A 85 1.58 -21.53 -1.43
CA GLN A 85 0.41 -21.42 -0.54
C GLN A 85 -0.55 -22.60 -0.74
N GLU A 86 -0.79 -23.02 -1.99
CA GLU A 86 -1.57 -24.22 -2.32
C GLU A 86 -0.92 -25.49 -1.76
N ASP A 87 0.39 -25.69 -2.02
CA ASP A 87 1.13 -26.86 -1.56
C ASP A 87 1.10 -27.04 -0.02
N PHE A 88 0.94 -25.94 0.72
CA PHE A 88 0.84 -25.92 2.18
C PHE A 88 -0.60 -25.78 2.69
N ASN A 89 -1.60 -25.88 1.81
CA ASN A 89 -3.01 -25.78 2.13
C ASN A 89 -3.37 -24.53 2.95
N LEU A 90 -2.73 -23.37 2.63
CA LEU A 90 -3.10 -22.13 3.29
C LEU A 90 -4.57 -21.82 3.07
N ASN A 91 -5.20 -21.31 4.11
CA ASN A 91 -6.60 -20.91 4.10
C ASN A 91 -6.79 -19.67 4.98
N ASP A 92 -8.00 -19.14 5.01
CA ASP A 92 -8.32 -17.94 5.75
C ASP A 92 -8.08 -18.04 7.26
N ILE A 93 -8.23 -19.22 7.85
CA ILE A 93 -7.99 -19.46 9.28
C ILE A 93 -6.50 -19.34 9.57
N ILE A 94 -5.66 -20.05 8.80
CA ILE A 94 -4.20 -19.99 8.95
C ILE A 94 -3.69 -18.57 8.73
N ILE A 95 -4.21 -17.83 7.76
CA ILE A 95 -3.83 -16.44 7.52
C ILE A 95 -4.22 -15.55 8.70
N ASP A 96 -5.38 -15.77 9.31
CA ASP A 96 -5.79 -15.02 10.51
C ASP A 96 -4.84 -15.26 11.68
N ASP A 97 -4.48 -16.52 11.92
CA ASP A 97 -3.53 -16.90 12.97
C ASP A 97 -2.13 -16.30 12.73
N VAL A 98 -1.65 -16.32 11.49
CA VAL A 98 -0.36 -15.71 11.12
C VAL A 98 -0.37 -14.20 11.35
N VAL A 99 -1.45 -13.51 10.99
CA VAL A 99 -1.56 -12.06 11.19
C VAL A 99 -1.59 -11.71 12.68
N ARG A 100 -2.18 -12.56 13.53
CA ARG A 100 -2.18 -12.39 15.00
C ARG A 100 -0.82 -12.70 15.62
N GLU A 101 -0.12 -13.72 15.11
CA GLU A 101 1.22 -14.10 15.56
C GLU A 101 2.25 -13.01 15.27
N ILE A 102 2.14 -12.39 14.09
CA ILE A 102 3.11 -11.39 13.60
C ILE A 102 2.41 -10.07 13.31
N PRO A 103 2.14 -9.26 14.32
CA PRO A 103 1.49 -7.97 14.13
C PRO A 103 2.41 -7.04 13.33
N LEU A 104 1.89 -6.54 12.20
CA LEU A 104 2.56 -5.48 11.46
C LEU A 104 2.47 -4.18 12.24
N VAL A 105 3.59 -3.49 12.39
CA VAL A 105 3.63 -2.21 13.11
C VAL A 105 3.13 -1.10 12.19
N PHE A 106 2.06 -0.44 12.58
CA PHE A 106 1.54 0.72 11.85
C PHE A 106 2.36 1.96 12.19
N ARG A 107 2.47 2.84 11.23
CA ARG A 107 3.03 4.17 11.43
C ARG A 107 2.19 4.93 12.46
N ASP A 108 2.83 5.73 13.31
CA ASP A 108 2.16 6.49 14.35
C ASP A 108 1.01 7.32 13.78
N SER A 109 -0.10 7.37 14.51
CA SER A 109 -1.35 8.05 14.15
C SER A 109 -2.02 7.55 12.84
N ALA A 110 -1.63 6.36 12.32
CA ALA A 110 -2.31 5.79 11.17
C ALA A 110 -3.76 5.39 11.49
N LYS A 111 -4.02 4.87 12.70
CA LYS A 111 -5.38 4.50 13.13
C LYS A 111 -6.28 5.73 13.25
N GLU A 112 -5.75 6.79 13.82
CA GLU A 112 -6.42 8.10 13.97
C GLU A 112 -6.73 8.70 12.59
N PHE A 113 -5.81 8.57 11.64
CA PHE A 113 -6.05 8.99 10.25
C PHE A 113 -7.21 8.22 9.63
N PHE A 114 -7.23 6.89 9.73
CA PHE A 114 -8.32 6.07 9.19
C PHE A 114 -9.67 6.39 9.86
N LEU A 115 -9.68 6.54 11.19
CA LEU A 115 -10.88 6.93 11.93
C LEU A 115 -11.40 8.28 11.45
N LYS A 116 -10.52 9.26 11.29
CA LYS A 116 -10.87 10.59 10.81
C LYS A 116 -11.45 10.56 9.38
N MET A 117 -10.84 9.77 8.48
CA MET A 117 -11.37 9.59 7.12
C MET A 117 -12.77 8.95 7.16
N TYR A 118 -12.99 7.99 8.05
CA TYR A 118 -14.30 7.36 8.25
C TYR A 118 -15.35 8.35 8.76
N GLU A 119 -15.06 9.08 9.85
CA GLU A 119 -15.97 10.08 10.43
C GLU A 119 -16.36 11.17 9.43
N LEU A 120 -15.41 11.62 8.60
CA LEU A 120 -15.62 12.60 7.56
C LEU A 120 -16.22 12.01 6.27
N LYS A 121 -16.44 10.69 6.20
CA LYS A 121 -16.95 9.96 5.01
C LYS A 121 -16.08 10.17 3.77
N ILE A 122 -14.77 10.28 3.95
CA ILE A 122 -13.80 10.43 2.88
C ILE A 122 -13.39 9.03 2.40
N PRO A 123 -13.57 8.68 1.12
CA PRO A 123 -13.14 7.38 0.59
C PRO A 123 -11.63 7.20 0.69
N VAL A 124 -11.21 6.03 1.16
CA VAL A 124 -9.81 5.60 1.19
C VAL A 124 -9.65 4.39 0.28
N ILE A 125 -8.80 4.51 -0.72
CA ILE A 125 -8.51 3.44 -1.67
C ILE A 125 -7.08 2.98 -1.43
N ILE A 126 -6.93 1.77 -0.91
CA ILE A 126 -5.62 1.15 -0.69
C ILE A 126 -5.23 0.40 -1.96
N ILE A 127 -4.05 0.71 -2.51
CA ILE A 127 -3.50 0.04 -3.69
C ILE A 127 -2.18 -0.61 -3.32
N SER A 128 -2.15 -1.93 -3.23
CA SER A 128 -0.98 -2.68 -2.75
C SER A 128 -0.62 -3.85 -3.66
N CYS A 129 0.67 -4.16 -3.70
CA CYS A 129 1.19 -5.37 -4.36
C CYS A 129 1.04 -6.63 -3.50
N SER A 130 0.55 -6.51 -2.28
CA SER A 130 0.36 -7.62 -1.35
C SER A 130 -0.89 -8.45 -1.67
N ILE A 131 -1.26 -9.34 -0.76
CA ILE A 131 -2.45 -10.20 -0.86
C ILE A 131 -3.57 -9.57 -0.05
N LYS A 132 -4.70 -9.30 -0.69
CA LYS A 132 -5.87 -8.63 -0.09
C LYS A 132 -6.34 -9.30 1.20
N ASN A 133 -6.39 -10.64 1.22
CA ASN A 133 -6.79 -11.42 2.40
C ASN A 133 -5.93 -11.06 3.64
N ILE A 134 -4.62 -10.87 3.46
CA ILE A 134 -3.71 -10.46 4.54
C ILE A 134 -4.02 -9.02 4.96
N LEU A 135 -4.15 -8.10 3.99
CA LEU A 135 -4.36 -6.69 4.28
C LEU A 135 -5.65 -6.43 5.06
N GLU A 136 -6.75 -7.08 4.67
CA GLU A 136 -8.03 -6.98 5.37
C GLU A 136 -7.93 -7.46 6.82
N LYS A 137 -7.26 -8.61 7.05
CA LYS A 137 -7.08 -9.16 8.39
C LYS A 137 -6.17 -8.26 9.25
N VAL A 138 -5.09 -7.71 8.68
CA VAL A 138 -4.23 -6.76 9.37
C VAL A 138 -5.01 -5.51 9.79
N LEU A 139 -5.80 -4.91 8.90
CA LEU A 139 -6.63 -3.76 9.22
C LEU A 139 -7.67 -4.06 10.30
N ARG A 140 -8.27 -5.27 10.30
CA ARG A 140 -9.21 -5.71 11.33
C ARG A 140 -8.55 -5.88 12.69
N VAL A 141 -7.38 -6.52 12.75
CA VAL A 141 -6.61 -6.69 14.00
C VAL A 141 -6.24 -5.33 14.61
N HIS A 142 -5.99 -4.33 13.77
CA HIS A 142 -5.73 -2.95 14.20
C HIS A 142 -6.98 -2.11 14.48
N ASN A 143 -8.20 -2.67 14.31
CA ASN A 143 -9.49 -1.98 14.46
C ASN A 143 -9.65 -0.74 13.59
N CYS A 144 -9.14 -0.78 12.37
CA CYS A 144 -9.22 0.34 11.42
C CYS A 144 -9.71 -0.06 10.02
N TYR A 145 -10.45 -1.18 9.91
CA TYR A 145 -11.12 -1.57 8.66
C TYR A 145 -12.55 -1.05 8.64
N TYR A 146 -12.72 0.14 8.08
CA TYR A 146 -13.99 0.84 7.98
C TYR A 146 -14.64 0.65 6.60
N ASP A 147 -15.94 0.96 6.48
CA ASP A 147 -16.75 0.77 5.27
C ASP A 147 -16.43 1.78 4.13
N ASN A 148 -15.71 2.86 4.44
CA ASN A 148 -15.18 3.81 3.46
C ASN A 148 -13.85 3.36 2.82
N ILE A 149 -13.34 2.17 3.18
CA ILE A 149 -12.08 1.63 2.67
C ILE A 149 -12.35 0.63 1.55
N GLU A 150 -11.71 0.83 0.41
CA GLU A 150 -11.67 -0.11 -0.70
C GLU A 150 -10.23 -0.59 -0.91
N ILE A 151 -10.01 -1.90 -1.10
CA ILE A 151 -8.68 -2.48 -1.27
C ILE A 151 -8.53 -3.06 -2.67
N TYR A 152 -7.58 -2.54 -3.42
CA TYR A 152 -7.11 -3.05 -4.70
C TYR A 152 -5.73 -3.67 -4.51
N SER A 153 -5.70 -4.98 -4.53
CA SER A 153 -4.51 -5.78 -4.25
C SER A 153 -4.62 -7.14 -4.94
N ASN A 154 -3.52 -7.86 -5.03
CA ASN A 154 -3.56 -9.24 -5.48
C ASN A 154 -4.43 -10.06 -4.51
N TYR A 155 -5.30 -10.89 -5.06
CA TYR A 155 -6.26 -11.66 -4.28
C TYR A 155 -6.12 -13.15 -4.55
N TYR A 156 -6.26 -13.96 -3.51
CA TYR A 156 -6.31 -15.40 -3.61
C TYR A 156 -7.62 -15.93 -3.01
N ASP A 157 -8.39 -16.68 -3.81
CA ASP A 157 -9.61 -17.33 -3.35
C ASP A 157 -9.29 -18.72 -2.79
N TYR A 158 -9.19 -18.81 -1.48
CA TYR A 158 -8.92 -20.07 -0.79
C TYR A 158 -10.12 -21.04 -0.83
N SER A 159 -11.33 -20.58 -1.12
CA SER A 159 -12.53 -21.42 -1.13
C SER A 159 -12.65 -22.26 -2.40
N GLU A 160 -12.26 -21.71 -3.53
CA GLU A 160 -12.41 -22.32 -4.84
C GLU A 160 -11.08 -22.77 -5.46
N GLN A 161 -9.94 -22.54 -4.79
CA GLN A 161 -8.58 -22.72 -5.33
C GLN A 161 -8.39 -22.01 -6.68
N ARG A 162 -9.12 -20.90 -6.88
CA ARG A 162 -9.05 -20.08 -8.09
C ARG A 162 -8.19 -18.86 -7.84
N ASN A 163 -7.18 -18.73 -8.68
CA ASN A 163 -6.30 -17.56 -8.69
C ASN A 163 -7.02 -16.37 -9.34
N HIS A 164 -7.68 -15.51 -8.57
CA HIS A 164 -8.08 -14.20 -9.03
C HIS A 164 -6.91 -13.24 -8.85
N ILE A 165 -5.98 -13.27 -9.82
CA ILE A 165 -4.77 -12.45 -9.78
C ILE A 165 -5.07 -11.13 -10.47
N TYR A 166 -4.96 -10.02 -9.73
CA TYR A 166 -4.99 -8.68 -10.32
C TYR A 166 -3.63 -8.25 -10.89
N ASN A 167 -2.58 -9.05 -10.78
CA ASN A 167 -1.22 -8.79 -11.25
C ASN A 167 -0.70 -7.38 -10.89
N ILE A 168 -1.00 -6.93 -9.67
CA ILE A 168 -0.57 -5.63 -9.20
C ILE A 168 0.88 -5.74 -8.72
N THR A 169 1.75 -5.05 -9.41
CA THR A 169 3.19 -4.95 -9.10
C THR A 169 3.55 -3.50 -8.79
N PRO A 170 4.73 -3.22 -8.21
CA PRO A 170 5.17 -1.85 -7.98
C PRO A 170 5.22 -0.98 -9.26
N TYR A 171 5.28 -1.62 -10.43
CA TYR A 171 5.42 -0.96 -11.74
C TYR A 171 4.12 -0.91 -12.54
N SER A 172 3.05 -1.57 -12.09
CA SER A 172 1.75 -1.67 -12.78
C SER A 172 0.56 -1.13 -11.98
N LYS A 173 0.79 -0.33 -10.93
CA LYS A 173 -0.28 0.27 -10.12
C LYS A 173 -1.20 1.22 -10.92
N ASN A 174 -0.76 1.69 -12.09
CA ASN A 174 -1.55 2.48 -13.04
C ASN A 174 -2.57 1.66 -13.86
N ASN A 175 -2.48 0.34 -13.85
CA ASN A 175 -3.33 -0.54 -14.66
C ASN A 175 -4.61 -0.97 -13.92
N ILE A 176 -4.92 -0.34 -12.79
CA ILE A 176 -6.06 -0.72 -11.95
C ILE A 176 -7.32 -0.03 -12.45
N SER A 177 -8.32 -0.84 -12.77
CA SER A 177 -9.68 -0.35 -13.05
C SER A 177 -10.52 -0.45 -11.78
N PHE A 178 -11.03 0.68 -11.31
CA PHE A 178 -11.89 0.71 -10.14
C PHE A 178 -13.26 0.10 -10.44
N SER A 179 -13.85 -0.55 -9.45
CA SER A 179 -15.20 -1.09 -9.51
C SER A 179 -16.24 0.02 -9.73
N LYS A 180 -17.44 -0.34 -10.21
CA LYS A 180 -18.56 0.60 -10.31
C LYS A 180 -18.88 1.27 -8.97
N LYS A 181 -18.77 0.49 -7.86
CA LYS A 181 -18.98 1.00 -6.49
C LYS A 181 -17.95 2.08 -6.16
N THR A 182 -16.67 1.80 -6.36
CA THR A 182 -15.59 2.75 -6.07
C THR A 182 -15.68 3.99 -6.95
N ASN A 183 -15.94 3.83 -8.25
CA ASN A 183 -16.13 4.97 -9.15
C ASN A 183 -17.25 5.88 -8.68
N LYS A 184 -18.39 5.32 -8.23
CA LYS A 184 -19.51 6.11 -7.68
C LYS A 184 -19.13 6.86 -6.39
N LEU A 185 -18.25 6.29 -5.56
CA LEU A 185 -17.79 6.96 -4.33
C LEU A 185 -16.91 8.18 -4.60
N ILE A 186 -16.19 8.19 -5.72
CA ILE A 186 -15.20 9.23 -6.04
C ILE A 186 -15.60 10.15 -7.20
N GLU A 187 -16.73 9.89 -7.90
CA GLU A 187 -17.12 10.61 -9.15
C GLU A 187 -17.23 12.12 -8.98
N ASN A 188 -17.66 12.60 -7.81
CA ASN A 188 -17.83 14.02 -7.52
C ASN A 188 -16.65 14.62 -6.74
N ARG A 189 -15.54 13.87 -6.58
CA ARG A 189 -14.38 14.30 -5.81
C ARG A 189 -13.24 14.69 -6.75
N LYS A 190 -12.99 16.00 -6.82
CA LYS A 190 -12.01 16.58 -7.74
C LYS A 190 -10.57 16.25 -7.34
N TYR A 191 -10.28 16.27 -6.03
CA TYR A 191 -8.92 16.23 -5.54
C TYR A 191 -8.53 14.83 -5.04
N ILE A 192 -7.24 14.57 -5.08
CA ILE A 192 -6.63 13.32 -4.61
C ILE A 192 -5.58 13.65 -3.56
N VAL A 193 -5.60 12.92 -2.47
CA VAL A 193 -4.47 12.84 -1.53
C VAL A 193 -3.80 11.50 -1.76
N LEU A 194 -2.58 11.52 -2.28
CA LEU A 194 -1.79 10.33 -2.55
C LEU A 194 -0.73 10.16 -1.45
N LEU A 195 -0.66 8.95 -0.87
CA LEU A 195 0.38 8.59 0.09
C LEU A 195 1.10 7.32 -0.39
N GLY A 196 2.42 7.36 -0.42
CA GLY A 196 3.24 6.23 -0.86
C GLY A 196 4.65 6.28 -0.27
N ASP A 197 5.34 5.14 -0.32
CA ASP A 197 6.74 5.00 0.13
C ASP A 197 7.73 4.84 -1.03
N ARG A 198 7.24 4.82 -2.27
CA ARG A 198 8.04 4.65 -3.48
C ARG A 198 7.66 5.68 -4.53
N VAL A 199 8.64 6.14 -5.29
CA VAL A 199 8.35 7.09 -6.39
C VAL A 199 7.43 6.49 -7.46
N GLU A 200 7.40 5.17 -7.58
CA GLU A 200 6.48 4.46 -8.48
C GLU A 200 5.01 4.59 -8.04
N ASP A 201 4.73 4.95 -6.77
CA ASP A 201 3.36 5.13 -6.26
C ASP A 201 2.64 6.32 -6.89
N ILE A 202 3.37 7.30 -7.42
CA ILE A 202 2.79 8.37 -8.24
C ILE A 202 1.96 7.80 -9.41
N LYS A 203 2.32 6.61 -9.90
CA LYS A 203 1.58 5.94 -10.98
C LYS A 203 0.19 5.46 -10.59
N MET A 204 -0.20 5.50 -9.31
CA MET A 204 -1.58 5.27 -8.89
C MET A 204 -2.53 6.34 -9.43
N VAL A 205 -1.99 7.52 -9.75
CA VAL A 205 -2.72 8.65 -10.32
C VAL A 205 -2.43 8.77 -11.81
N SER A 206 -3.48 8.91 -12.61
CA SER A 206 -3.32 9.21 -14.04
C SER A 206 -2.74 10.61 -14.26
N LYS A 207 -2.01 10.79 -15.35
CA LYS A 207 -1.27 12.03 -15.62
C LYS A 207 -2.16 13.28 -15.64
N ASP A 208 -3.36 13.16 -16.15
CA ASP A 208 -4.36 14.24 -16.25
C ASP A 208 -4.91 14.69 -14.88
N LYS A 209 -4.74 13.88 -13.83
CA LYS A 209 -5.18 14.19 -12.46
C LYS A 209 -4.07 14.68 -11.53
N LEU A 210 -2.81 14.67 -11.97
CA LEU A 210 -1.67 15.06 -11.13
C LEU A 210 -1.76 16.50 -10.63
N GLU A 211 -2.30 17.43 -11.42
CA GLU A 211 -2.52 18.82 -11.00
C GLU A 211 -3.50 18.96 -9.83
N ASN A 212 -4.47 18.03 -9.74
CA ASN A 212 -5.45 17.98 -8.67
C ASN A 212 -5.04 17.03 -7.53
N THR A 213 -3.77 16.62 -7.47
CA THR A 213 -3.25 15.68 -6.48
C THR A 213 -2.27 16.37 -5.54
N ILE A 214 -2.43 16.16 -4.23
CA ILE A 214 -1.40 16.43 -3.23
C ILE A 214 -0.76 15.10 -2.88
N SER A 215 0.53 14.96 -3.14
CA SER A 215 1.26 13.70 -2.97
C SER A 215 2.27 13.76 -1.81
N PHE A 216 2.21 12.73 -0.94
CA PHE A 216 3.11 12.54 0.19
C PHE A 216 3.99 11.31 -0.03
N GLY A 217 5.30 11.48 0.04
CA GLY A 217 6.29 10.41 -0.05
C GLY A 217 6.93 10.14 1.31
N PHE A 218 6.80 8.92 1.84
CA PHE A 218 7.49 8.49 3.05
C PHE A 218 8.89 7.95 2.70
N LEU A 219 9.92 8.67 3.15
CA LEU A 219 11.32 8.30 2.95
C LEU A 219 11.98 7.99 4.30
N ASP A 220 11.90 6.72 4.71
CA ASP A 220 12.43 6.23 5.97
C ASP A 220 13.97 6.07 5.92
N GLU A 221 14.62 6.07 7.08
CA GLU A 221 16.09 6.04 7.21
C GLU A 221 16.74 4.82 6.54
N ASP A 222 16.12 3.67 6.63
CA ASP A 222 16.64 2.42 6.06
C ASP A 222 16.74 2.44 4.52
N LYS A 223 16.06 3.39 3.87
CA LYS A 223 16.21 3.65 2.43
C LYS A 223 17.41 4.55 2.08
N GLY A 224 18.05 5.14 3.09
CA GLY A 224 19.11 6.13 2.90
C GLY A 224 18.55 7.46 2.41
N ILE A 225 18.19 8.33 3.37
CA ILE A 225 17.53 9.61 3.10
C ILE A 225 18.38 10.47 2.16
N GLU A 226 19.64 10.72 2.48
CA GLU A 226 20.52 11.58 1.68
C GLU A 226 20.60 11.14 0.21
N LYS A 227 20.71 9.84 -0.02
CA LYS A 227 20.83 9.26 -1.37
C LYS A 227 19.56 9.40 -2.21
N ASN A 228 18.39 9.38 -1.56
CA ASN A 228 17.11 9.31 -2.27
C ASN A 228 16.27 10.60 -2.16
N LEU A 229 16.68 11.58 -1.34
CA LEU A 229 15.90 12.77 -1.08
C LEU A 229 15.59 13.56 -2.35
N GLU A 230 16.59 13.79 -3.22
CA GLU A 230 16.40 14.51 -4.48
C GLU A 230 15.37 13.80 -5.38
N LYS A 231 15.47 12.47 -5.47
CA LYS A 231 14.53 11.66 -6.25
C LYS A 231 13.10 11.76 -5.70
N TYR A 232 12.93 11.78 -4.38
CA TYR A 232 11.61 11.93 -3.76
C TYR A 232 11.06 13.35 -3.94
N ASN A 233 11.89 14.36 -3.72
CA ASN A 233 11.51 15.76 -3.90
C ASN A 233 11.09 16.09 -5.34
N SER A 234 11.64 15.39 -6.32
CA SER A 234 11.26 15.55 -7.73
C SER A 234 9.96 14.85 -8.11
N ASN A 235 9.40 14.00 -7.23
CA ASN A 235 8.21 13.19 -7.53
C ASN A 235 7.03 13.42 -6.59
N PHE A 236 7.27 13.89 -5.35
CA PHE A 236 6.22 14.15 -4.37
C PHE A 236 6.13 15.62 -4.02
N ASP A 237 4.92 16.10 -3.79
CA ASP A 237 4.69 17.48 -3.33
C ASP A 237 5.19 17.68 -1.90
N VAL A 238 5.14 16.63 -1.07
CA VAL A 238 5.66 16.62 0.30
C VAL A 238 6.46 15.34 0.53
N VAL A 239 7.66 15.47 1.08
CA VAL A 239 8.48 14.32 1.52
C VAL A 239 8.58 14.32 3.04
N LEU A 240 8.17 13.21 3.63
CA LEU A 240 8.20 12.96 5.07
C LEU A 240 9.33 11.97 5.38
N THR A 241 10.27 12.37 6.22
CA THR A 241 11.46 11.56 6.56
C THR A 241 11.49 11.19 8.04
N ASN A 242 12.38 10.27 8.43
CA ASN A 242 12.62 9.87 9.83
C ASN A 242 11.37 9.30 10.49
N ASP A 243 10.75 8.29 9.88
CA ASP A 243 9.55 7.63 10.40
C ASP A 243 8.41 8.58 10.79
N SER A 244 8.26 9.66 10.00
CA SER A 244 7.18 10.65 10.20
C SER A 244 5.82 10.00 10.37
N SER A 245 4.97 10.61 11.19
CA SER A 245 3.66 10.09 11.55
C SER A 245 2.55 10.54 10.60
N PHE A 246 1.40 9.86 10.65
CA PHE A 246 0.18 10.34 9.99
C PHE A 246 -0.38 11.63 10.60
N GLU A 247 0.02 11.99 11.83
CA GLU A 247 -0.31 13.29 12.41
C GLU A 247 0.25 14.43 11.55
N ASP A 248 1.45 14.26 10.99
CA ASP A 248 2.04 15.24 10.08
C ASP A 248 1.19 15.43 8.82
N VAL A 249 0.66 14.32 8.26
CA VAL A 249 -0.26 14.37 7.10
C VAL A 249 -1.54 15.11 7.47
N ILE A 250 -2.18 14.75 8.60
CA ILE A 250 -3.42 15.39 9.07
C ILE A 250 -3.23 16.90 9.26
N LYS A 251 -2.13 17.31 9.91
CA LYS A 251 -1.80 18.73 10.14
C LYS A 251 -1.60 19.50 8.83
N LEU A 252 -0.87 18.91 7.88
CA LEU A 252 -0.59 19.56 6.58
C LEU A 252 -1.84 19.68 5.72
N LEU A 253 -2.73 18.69 5.77
CA LEU A 253 -4.01 18.72 5.04
C LEU A 253 -5.04 19.63 5.70
N LYS A 254 -4.84 20.03 6.95
CA LYS A 254 -5.76 20.88 7.74
C LYS A 254 -7.16 20.28 7.87
N ILE A 255 -7.24 18.98 8.04
CA ILE A 255 -8.49 18.20 8.14
C ILE A 255 -8.69 17.61 9.53
#